data_725a57c4223f6dfb8b06ae5df4b9e0de
#
_entry.id   725a57c4223f6dfb8b06ae5df4b9e0de
#
_cell.length_a   1.000
_cell.length_b   1.000
_cell.length_c   1.000
_cell.angle_alpha   90.00
_cell.angle_beta   90.00
_cell.angle_gamma   90.00
#
_symmetry.space_group_name_H-M   'P 1'
#
loop_
_entity.id
_entity.type
_entity.pdbx_description
1 polymer ?
#
loop_
_entity_poly.entity_id
_entity_poly.type
_entity_poly.pdbx_seq_one_letter_code
_entity_poly.pdbx_strand_id
1 'polypeptide(L)'
;MKHIRPSILTALYAGLIFLYASCVREDTSACMQYEVNVRVVDAEGNDLTESEVLEKSEVYLFGENGFVRMIPAGVSSDYLFGHYKDDRLTLVAWGNVKEDTLITAEIKPGTPIEEARLKLKQYAEGNHLPVTDLFYCRKELSNTATRGIREENITLVMERLAAGLSIRARYLTERYADKGEGYTFIVKGTGSEMNFMGKVSGEDSGYKPLTLTDGQGDAYAPPFRIFPTEKGECIEVEIYRGQEKLCTVTHDEQQQPLCAAAGKQTDIEIDFRYAEVRTFVTVLPWGEVEQETEM
;
A
#
# COMPACT_ATOMS: atom_id res chain seq x y z
N MET A 1 -18.78 48.52 68.00
CA MET A 1 -19.08 48.01 66.66
C MET A 1 -18.54 48.99 65.63
N LYS A 2 -17.49 48.64 64.89
CA LYS A 2 -16.88 49.50 63.87
C LYS A 2 -17.73 49.46 62.60
N HIS A 3 -18.35 50.62 62.23
CA HIS A 3 -19.05 50.76 60.96
C HIS A 3 -18.06 50.66 59.81
N ILE A 4 -18.17 49.61 59.03
CA ILE A 4 -17.46 49.48 57.74
C ILE A 4 -18.02 50.55 56.81
N ARG A 5 -17.14 51.45 56.34
CA ARG A 5 -17.55 52.57 55.45
C ARG A 5 -18.13 52.00 54.15
N PRO A 6 -19.25 52.51 53.66
CA PRO A 6 -19.94 52.00 52.48
C PRO A 6 -19.05 52.00 51.21
N SER A 7 -18.03 52.86 51.17
CA SER A 7 -17.08 52.91 50.03
C SER A 7 -16.17 51.65 49.93
N ILE A 8 -15.94 50.91 51.02
CA ILE A 8 -15.13 49.69 50.96
C ILE A 8 -15.95 48.53 50.43
N LEU A 9 -17.27 48.50 50.74
CA LEU A 9 -18.15 47.47 50.24
C LEU A 9 -18.40 47.62 48.72
N THR A 10 -18.50 48.84 48.22
CA THR A 10 -18.66 49.12 46.77
C THR A 10 -17.39 48.76 45.97
N ALA A 11 -16.21 49.06 46.53
CA ALA A 11 -14.93 48.67 45.91
C ALA A 11 -14.74 47.15 45.88
N LEU A 12 -15.18 46.44 46.92
CA LEU A 12 -15.13 44.96 46.93
C LEU A 12 -16.09 44.32 45.91
N TYR A 13 -17.29 44.91 45.77
CA TYR A 13 -18.28 44.46 44.78
C TYR A 13 -17.83 44.71 43.33
N ALA A 14 -17.22 45.88 43.07
CA ALA A 14 -16.64 46.18 41.78
C ALA A 14 -15.47 45.27 41.40
N GLY A 15 -14.60 44.95 42.42
CA GLY A 15 -13.51 43.97 42.26
C GLY A 15 -14.01 42.55 41.94
N LEU A 16 -15.11 42.11 42.59
CA LEU A 16 -15.70 40.81 42.33
C LEU A 16 -16.27 40.70 40.90
N ILE A 17 -16.92 41.76 40.40
CA ILE A 17 -17.47 41.81 39.02
C ILE A 17 -16.34 41.73 37.98
N PHE A 18 -15.17 42.35 38.24
CA PHE A 18 -14.00 42.22 37.37
C PHE A 18 -13.39 40.81 37.36
N LEU A 19 -13.51 40.05 38.43
CA LEU A 19 -13.04 38.66 38.47
C LEU A 19 -13.94 37.73 37.67
N TYR A 20 -15.24 37.99 37.55
CA TYR A 20 -16.15 37.25 36.69
C TYR A 20 -16.11 37.66 35.22
N ALA A 21 -15.51 38.79 34.88
CA ALA A 21 -15.25 39.21 33.50
C ALA A 21 -13.91 38.68 32.95
N SER A 22 -13.27 37.70 33.63
CA SER A 22 -12.25 36.88 33.02
C SER A 22 -12.90 36.18 31.85
N CYS A 23 -12.79 36.78 30.66
CA CYS A 23 -13.18 36.14 29.42
C CYS A 23 -12.48 34.77 29.39
N VAL A 24 -13.23 33.71 29.63
CA VAL A 24 -12.87 32.41 29.07
C VAL A 24 -12.82 32.70 27.57
N ARG A 25 -11.62 32.87 27.03
CA ARG A 25 -11.41 32.81 25.59
C ARG A 25 -11.76 31.38 25.23
N GLU A 26 -13.03 31.15 24.96
CA GLU A 26 -13.40 29.95 24.25
C GLU A 26 -12.60 30.00 22.95
N ASP A 27 -11.75 29.00 22.75
CA ASP A 27 -11.09 28.81 21.48
C ASP A 27 -12.20 28.46 20.46
N THR A 28 -12.72 29.49 19.80
CA THR A 28 -13.76 29.34 18.74
C THR A 28 -13.12 28.99 17.42
N SER A 29 -11.85 28.52 17.41
CA SER A 29 -11.26 27.96 16.21
C SER A 29 -12.11 26.78 15.73
N ALA A 30 -12.27 26.67 14.43
CA ALA A 30 -13.08 25.61 13.83
C ALA A 30 -12.56 24.23 14.25
N CYS A 31 -13.41 23.42 14.82
CA CYS A 31 -13.14 22.02 15.13
C CYS A 31 -13.77 21.17 14.03
N MET A 32 -12.94 20.54 13.23
CA MET A 32 -13.40 19.55 12.25
C MET A 32 -13.37 18.16 12.87
N GLN A 33 -14.48 17.47 12.76
CA GLN A 33 -14.62 16.07 13.12
C GLN A 33 -14.87 15.29 11.84
N TYR A 34 -14.00 14.34 11.54
CA TYR A 34 -14.16 13.46 10.39
C TYR A 34 -14.49 12.05 10.87
N GLU A 35 -15.53 11.46 10.31
CA GLU A 35 -15.77 10.04 10.37
C GLU A 35 -15.16 9.41 9.12
N VAL A 36 -14.17 8.53 9.32
CA VAL A 36 -13.42 7.93 8.21
C VAL A 36 -13.87 6.48 8.05
N ASN A 37 -14.45 6.18 6.89
CA ASN A 37 -14.87 4.84 6.49
C ASN A 37 -13.94 4.32 5.39
N VAL A 38 -13.61 3.04 5.43
CA VAL A 38 -12.81 2.37 4.41
C VAL A 38 -13.71 1.51 3.54
N ARG A 39 -13.56 1.62 2.23
CA ARG A 39 -14.21 0.77 1.23
C ARG A 39 -13.13 0.22 0.30
N VAL A 40 -13.22 -1.05 -0.05
CA VAL A 40 -12.28 -1.71 -0.96
C VAL A 40 -12.99 -2.01 -2.28
N VAL A 41 -12.30 -1.75 -3.39
CA VAL A 41 -12.83 -2.04 -4.73
C VAL A 41 -11.79 -2.80 -5.57
N ASP A 42 -12.28 -3.57 -6.55
CA ASP A 42 -11.43 -4.15 -7.59
C ASP A 42 -11.12 -3.12 -8.70
N ALA A 43 -10.41 -3.56 -9.74
CA ALA A 43 -10.03 -2.72 -10.88
C ALA A 43 -11.25 -2.28 -11.73
N GLU A 44 -12.36 -2.98 -11.65
CA GLU A 44 -13.63 -2.69 -12.32
C GLU A 44 -14.56 -1.81 -11.47
N GLY A 45 -14.18 -1.53 -10.20
CA GLY A 45 -14.94 -0.73 -9.24
C GLY A 45 -16.00 -1.51 -8.46
N ASN A 46 -16.00 -2.85 -8.53
CA ASN A 46 -16.89 -3.68 -7.72
C ASN A 46 -16.46 -3.63 -6.26
N ASP A 47 -17.44 -3.62 -5.35
CA ASP A 47 -17.21 -3.55 -3.92
C ASP A 47 -16.71 -4.90 -3.37
N LEU A 48 -15.53 -4.90 -2.79
CA LEU A 48 -14.90 -6.04 -2.14
C LEU A 48 -14.87 -5.92 -0.60
N THR A 49 -15.49 -4.92 -0.03
CA THR A 49 -15.38 -4.61 1.42
C THR A 49 -15.84 -5.79 2.29
N GLU A 50 -16.87 -6.53 1.86
CA GLU A 50 -17.40 -7.70 2.59
C GLU A 50 -16.71 -9.03 2.23
N SER A 51 -15.78 -9.04 1.27
CA SER A 51 -15.15 -10.30 0.77
C SER A 51 -13.93 -10.76 1.57
N GLU A 52 -13.69 -10.19 2.75
CA GLU A 52 -12.56 -10.52 3.64
C GLU A 52 -11.16 -10.36 3.00
N VAL A 53 -11.05 -9.71 1.84
CA VAL A 53 -9.75 -9.45 1.18
C VAL A 53 -8.91 -8.42 1.94
N LEU A 54 -9.55 -7.57 2.74
CA LEU A 54 -8.90 -6.60 3.61
C LEU A 54 -8.83 -7.14 5.05
N GLU A 55 -7.66 -7.64 5.44
CA GLU A 55 -7.44 -8.17 6.80
C GLU A 55 -7.19 -7.03 7.81
N LYS A 56 -6.45 -6.00 7.39
CA LYS A 56 -6.04 -4.87 8.24
C LYS A 56 -5.86 -3.62 7.38
N SER A 57 -6.24 -2.48 7.93
CA SER A 57 -5.93 -1.18 7.32
C SER A 57 -5.30 -0.23 8.33
N GLU A 58 -4.49 0.69 7.84
CA GLU A 58 -3.84 1.76 8.60
C GLU A 58 -4.05 3.06 7.85
N VAL A 59 -4.49 4.10 8.55
CA VAL A 59 -4.73 5.43 7.98
C VAL A 59 -3.73 6.41 8.57
N TYR A 60 -3.04 7.13 7.71
CA TYR A 60 -2.02 8.12 8.05
C TYR A 60 -2.53 9.51 7.67
N LEU A 61 -2.42 10.45 8.60
CA LEU A 61 -2.77 11.84 8.38
C LEU A 61 -1.52 12.67 8.15
N PHE A 62 -1.51 13.41 7.06
CA PHE A 62 -0.50 14.42 6.73
C PHE A 62 -1.15 15.79 6.64
N GLY A 63 -0.46 16.80 7.19
CA GLY A 63 -0.76 18.21 7.04
C GLY A 63 0.26 18.91 6.14
N GLU A 64 0.22 20.24 6.07
CA GLU A 64 1.18 21.04 5.29
C GLU A 64 2.63 20.88 5.79
N ASN A 65 2.81 20.58 7.08
CA ASN A 65 4.11 20.35 7.70
C ASN A 65 4.51 18.88 7.77
N GLY A 66 3.89 18.00 6.98
CA GLY A 66 4.18 16.58 6.91
C GLY A 66 3.30 15.73 7.81
N PHE A 67 3.81 14.56 8.22
CA PHE A 67 3.09 13.54 8.99
C PHE A 67 2.62 14.10 10.34
N VAL A 68 1.34 13.90 10.64
CA VAL A 68 0.70 14.32 11.90
C VAL A 68 0.54 13.13 12.84
N ARG A 69 -0.14 12.08 12.40
CA ARG A 69 -0.37 10.85 13.17
C ARG A 69 -0.87 9.68 12.31
N MET A 70 -0.75 8.50 12.86
CA MET A 70 -1.42 7.30 12.35
C MET A 70 -2.71 7.05 13.15
N ILE A 71 -3.73 6.57 12.46
CA ILE A 71 -4.99 6.12 13.03
C ILE A 71 -5.06 4.63 12.76
N PRO A 72 -5.01 3.75 13.78
CA PRO A 72 -5.26 2.33 13.59
C PRO A 72 -6.70 2.18 13.10
N ALA A 73 -6.89 1.87 11.84
CA ALA A 73 -8.22 1.65 11.30
C ALA A 73 -8.54 0.16 11.39
N GLY A 74 -9.63 -0.17 12.11
CA GLY A 74 -10.34 -1.42 11.93
C GLY A 74 -11.15 -1.36 10.62
N VAL A 75 -11.89 -2.43 10.31
CA VAL A 75 -12.88 -2.44 9.21
C VAL A 75 -14.10 -1.55 9.56
N SER A 76 -14.14 -0.99 10.75
CA SER A 76 -15.19 -0.11 11.28
C SER A 76 -14.77 1.35 11.24
N SER A 77 -15.77 2.23 11.22
CA SER A 77 -15.61 3.69 11.22
C SER A 77 -14.71 4.17 12.36
N ASP A 78 -13.65 4.88 12.05
CA ASP A 78 -12.81 5.53 13.03
C ASP A 78 -12.98 7.05 12.95
N TYR A 79 -12.92 7.70 14.12
CA TYR A 79 -13.11 9.14 14.20
C TYR A 79 -11.78 9.87 14.24
N LEU A 80 -11.62 10.79 13.31
CA LEU A 80 -10.51 11.73 13.29
C LEU A 80 -10.96 13.04 13.96
N PHE A 81 -10.54 13.25 15.19
CA PHE A 81 -10.80 14.50 15.92
C PHE A 81 -9.55 15.36 15.96
N GLY A 82 -9.70 16.65 15.78
CA GLY A 82 -8.60 17.57 16.03
C GLY A 82 -8.84 18.98 15.53
N HIS A 83 -8.16 19.93 16.17
CA HIS A 83 -7.97 21.28 15.65
C HIS A 83 -6.80 21.24 14.66
N TYR A 84 -7.10 21.06 13.39
CA TYR A 84 -6.08 21.13 12.35
C TYR A 84 -6.07 22.57 11.82
N LYS A 85 -4.91 23.22 11.94
CA LYS A 85 -4.71 24.59 11.46
C LYS A 85 -4.39 24.64 9.96
N ASP A 86 -4.06 23.49 9.40
CA ASP A 86 -3.68 23.37 8.01
C ASP A 86 -4.92 23.46 7.12
N ASP A 87 -4.83 24.26 6.08
CA ASP A 87 -5.92 24.42 5.09
C ASP A 87 -6.10 23.16 4.24
N ARG A 88 -5.07 22.33 4.14
CA ARG A 88 -5.07 21.06 3.42
C ARG A 88 -4.57 19.92 4.29
N LEU A 89 -5.31 18.84 4.31
CA LEU A 89 -4.95 17.60 4.94
C LEU A 89 -4.94 16.49 3.89
N THR A 90 -4.06 15.51 4.04
CA THR A 90 -4.03 14.32 3.18
C THR A 90 -4.15 13.09 4.05
N LEU A 91 -5.14 12.26 3.74
CA LEU A 91 -5.26 10.91 4.30
C LEU A 91 -4.63 9.91 3.33
N VAL A 92 -3.79 9.03 3.86
CA VAL A 92 -3.24 7.88 3.14
C VAL A 92 -3.64 6.63 3.87
N ALA A 93 -4.31 5.72 3.18
CA ALA A 93 -4.70 4.43 3.73
C ALA A 93 -3.90 3.31 3.05
N TRP A 94 -3.37 2.42 3.87
CA TRP A 94 -2.71 1.18 3.46
C TRP A 94 -3.48 -0.02 3.97
N GLY A 95 -3.71 -1.01 3.11
CA GLY A 95 -4.33 -2.28 3.47
C GLY A 95 -3.35 -3.43 3.36
N ASN A 96 -3.44 -4.37 4.30
CA ASN A 96 -2.69 -5.63 4.32
C ASN A 96 -1.17 -5.49 4.35
N VAL A 97 -0.64 -4.41 4.93
CA VAL A 97 0.80 -4.30 5.18
C VAL A 97 1.20 -5.33 6.23
N LYS A 98 2.06 -6.29 5.85
CA LYS A 98 2.58 -7.34 6.74
C LYS A 98 4.08 -7.19 6.95
N GLU A 99 4.50 -7.26 8.21
CA GLU A 99 5.89 -7.07 8.63
C GLU A 99 6.84 -8.20 8.22
N ASP A 100 6.32 -9.33 7.77
CA ASP A 100 7.13 -10.44 7.26
C ASP A 100 7.72 -10.14 5.86
N THR A 101 7.03 -9.34 5.05
CA THR A 101 7.44 -9.00 3.68
C THR A 101 7.82 -7.53 3.50
N LEU A 102 7.25 -6.64 4.34
CA LEU A 102 7.42 -5.20 4.26
C LEU A 102 7.91 -4.60 5.58
N ILE A 103 8.66 -3.53 5.48
CA ILE A 103 9.05 -2.68 6.60
C ILE A 103 8.47 -1.29 6.35
N THR A 104 7.61 -0.84 7.25
CA THR A 104 7.24 0.57 7.29
C THR A 104 8.42 1.33 7.90
N ALA A 105 9.02 2.25 7.15
CA ALA A 105 10.05 3.13 7.70
C ALA A 105 9.46 3.95 8.85
N GLU A 106 10.23 4.19 9.90
CA GLU A 106 9.79 5.02 11.02
C GLU A 106 9.39 6.40 10.50
N ILE A 107 8.09 6.73 10.62
CA ILE A 107 7.53 8.01 10.19
C ILE A 107 7.40 8.88 11.44
N LYS A 108 8.17 9.97 11.50
CA LYS A 108 8.14 10.93 12.62
C LYS A 108 7.20 12.09 12.29
N PRO A 109 6.60 12.74 13.31
CA PRO A 109 5.88 13.98 13.08
C PRO A 109 6.69 14.97 12.25
N GLY A 110 6.09 15.52 11.20
CA GLY A 110 6.76 16.41 10.25
C GLY A 110 7.45 15.72 9.06
N THR A 111 7.47 14.37 8.98
CA THR A 111 7.99 13.68 7.79
C THR A 111 7.12 14.02 6.57
N PRO A 112 7.70 14.55 5.46
CA PRO A 112 6.96 14.78 4.22
C PRO A 112 6.35 13.49 3.66
N ILE A 113 5.18 13.58 3.03
CA ILE A 113 4.50 12.41 2.47
C ILE A 113 5.34 11.69 1.41
N GLU A 114 6.15 12.43 0.67
CA GLU A 114 7.07 11.92 -0.36
C GLU A 114 8.24 11.11 0.23
N GLU A 115 8.55 11.34 1.51
CA GLU A 115 9.64 10.65 2.22
C GLU A 115 9.14 9.45 3.04
N ALA A 116 7.85 9.39 3.34
CA ALA A 116 7.24 8.22 3.99
C ALA A 116 7.25 7.03 3.03
N ARG A 117 7.70 5.84 3.47
CA ARG A 117 7.93 4.68 2.59
C ARG A 117 7.57 3.36 3.25
N LEU A 118 7.07 2.44 2.41
CA LEU A 118 7.13 1.01 2.63
C LEU A 118 8.37 0.49 1.90
N LYS A 119 9.14 -0.39 2.54
CA LYS A 119 10.33 -1.03 1.97
C LYS A 119 10.16 -2.53 1.93
N LEU A 120 10.60 -3.17 0.86
CA LEU A 120 10.69 -4.63 0.81
C LEU A 120 11.70 -5.13 1.83
N LYS A 121 11.30 -6.15 2.59
CA LYS A 121 12.22 -6.82 3.50
C LYS A 121 13.16 -7.72 2.71
N GLN A 122 14.45 -7.48 2.87
CA GLN A 122 15.49 -8.28 2.22
C GLN A 122 15.68 -9.60 2.96
N TYR A 123 15.74 -10.67 2.21
CA TYR A 123 16.07 -12.01 2.69
C TYR A 123 17.49 -12.43 2.26
N ALA A 124 17.84 -13.69 2.48
CA ALA A 124 19.11 -14.23 2.07
C ALA A 124 19.38 -14.02 0.56
N GLU A 125 20.64 -13.84 0.18
CA GLU A 125 21.09 -13.66 -1.21
C GLU A 125 20.63 -12.32 -1.87
N GLY A 126 20.14 -11.35 -1.07
CA GLY A 126 19.72 -10.05 -1.61
C GLY A 126 18.37 -10.05 -2.30
N ASN A 127 17.63 -11.17 -2.26
CA ASN A 127 16.29 -11.27 -2.84
C ASN A 127 15.20 -10.88 -1.83
N HIS A 128 14.00 -10.64 -2.34
CA HIS A 128 12.80 -10.32 -1.58
C HIS A 128 11.74 -11.42 -1.74
N LEU A 129 10.92 -11.61 -0.72
CA LEU A 129 9.72 -12.41 -0.85
C LEU A 129 8.61 -11.62 -1.58
N PRO A 130 7.68 -12.34 -2.24
CA PRO A 130 6.48 -11.72 -2.75
C PRO A 130 5.74 -10.92 -1.67
N VAL A 131 5.13 -9.81 -2.04
CA VAL A 131 4.34 -8.98 -1.12
C VAL A 131 2.95 -9.59 -0.88
N THR A 132 2.24 -9.06 0.11
CA THR A 132 0.84 -9.38 0.36
C THR A 132 -0.07 -8.67 -0.64
N ASP A 133 -1.36 -8.95 -0.58
CA ASP A 133 -2.38 -8.26 -1.39
C ASP A 133 -2.58 -6.82 -0.88
N LEU A 134 -1.73 -5.90 -1.33
CA LEU A 134 -1.71 -4.53 -0.87
C LEU A 134 -2.85 -3.71 -1.47
N PHE A 135 -3.52 -2.96 -0.61
CA PHE A 135 -4.50 -1.95 -0.99
C PHE A 135 -4.03 -0.56 -0.60
N TYR A 136 -4.43 0.44 -1.37
CA TYR A 136 -3.98 1.81 -1.20
C TYR A 136 -5.07 2.81 -1.55
N CYS A 137 -5.12 3.91 -0.81
CA CYS A 137 -5.90 5.09 -1.13
C CYS A 137 -5.17 6.35 -0.64
N ARG A 138 -5.25 7.41 -1.42
CA ARG A 138 -4.86 8.76 -1.00
C ARG A 138 -6.00 9.71 -1.27
N LYS A 139 -6.38 10.49 -0.25
CA LYS A 139 -7.46 11.48 -0.35
C LYS A 139 -7.03 12.80 0.25
N GLU A 140 -7.12 13.86 -0.54
CA GLU A 140 -6.92 15.22 -0.08
C GLU A 140 -8.22 15.79 0.48
N LEU A 141 -8.13 16.45 1.63
CA LEU A 141 -9.23 17.11 2.31
C LEU A 141 -8.96 18.60 2.33
N SER A 142 -9.95 19.39 1.97
CA SER A 142 -9.90 20.84 2.10
C SER A 142 -10.53 21.24 3.42
N ASN A 143 -9.74 21.79 4.33
CA ASN A 143 -10.21 22.30 5.60
C ASN A 143 -10.72 23.74 5.41
N THR A 144 -11.87 23.91 4.75
CA THR A 144 -12.52 25.22 4.64
C THR A 144 -13.31 25.52 5.90
N ALA A 145 -12.60 25.78 6.99
CA ALA A 145 -13.20 25.96 8.30
C ALA A 145 -14.01 27.27 8.38
N THR A 146 -15.31 27.13 8.44
CA THR A 146 -16.21 28.13 9.02
C THR A 146 -16.29 27.90 10.54
N ARG A 147 -16.51 28.96 11.34
CA ARG A 147 -16.62 28.88 12.80
C ARG A 147 -17.61 27.80 13.24
N GLY A 148 -17.22 26.93 14.16
CA GLY A 148 -18.06 25.92 14.78
C GLY A 148 -17.54 24.47 14.60
N ILE A 149 -18.25 23.52 15.20
CA ILE A 149 -17.99 22.10 15.00
C ILE A 149 -18.65 21.68 13.70
N ARG A 150 -17.91 21.09 12.79
CA ARG A 150 -18.42 20.50 11.56
C ARG A 150 -18.05 19.01 11.54
N GLU A 151 -19.04 18.18 11.31
CA GLU A 151 -18.89 16.73 11.11
C GLU A 151 -18.91 16.46 9.61
N GLU A 152 -17.98 15.65 9.13
CA GLU A 152 -17.92 15.23 7.73
C GLU A 152 -17.58 13.74 7.65
N ASN A 153 -18.39 13.01 6.88
CA ASN A 153 -18.15 11.59 6.60
C ASN A 153 -17.24 11.46 5.38
N ILE A 154 -16.12 10.76 5.56
CA ILE A 154 -15.12 10.54 4.52
C ILE A 154 -15.05 9.05 4.23
N THR A 155 -15.28 8.67 2.97
CA THR A 155 -15.00 7.32 2.50
C THR A 155 -13.67 7.30 1.78
N LEU A 156 -12.75 6.46 2.27
CA LEU A 156 -11.50 6.12 1.61
C LEU A 156 -11.74 4.88 0.75
N VAL A 157 -11.76 5.09 -0.56
CA VAL A 157 -11.92 3.99 -1.52
C VAL A 157 -10.52 3.45 -1.83
N MET A 158 -10.21 2.28 -1.31
CA MET A 158 -8.93 1.62 -1.49
C MET A 158 -8.98 0.72 -2.73
N GLU A 159 -7.99 0.88 -3.58
CA GLU A 159 -7.79 0.05 -4.77
C GLU A 159 -6.62 -0.91 -4.54
N ARG A 160 -6.65 -2.07 -5.22
CA ARG A 160 -5.54 -3.01 -5.17
C ARG A 160 -4.33 -2.43 -5.88
N LEU A 161 -3.23 -2.30 -5.15
CA LEU A 161 -1.98 -1.72 -5.63
C LEU A 161 -0.96 -2.77 -6.07
N ALA A 162 -0.92 -3.92 -5.41
CA ALA A 162 -0.04 -5.00 -5.81
C ALA A 162 -0.38 -5.49 -7.23
N ALA A 163 0.64 -5.91 -7.97
CA ALA A 163 0.50 -6.62 -9.23
C ALA A 163 0.62 -8.14 -9.01
N GLY A 164 -0.27 -8.91 -9.59
CA GLY A 164 -0.23 -10.36 -9.58
C GLY A 164 0.60 -10.90 -10.73
N LEU A 165 1.36 -11.95 -10.47
CA LEU A 165 2.08 -12.71 -11.48
C LEU A 165 1.89 -14.20 -11.24
N SER A 166 1.86 -14.98 -12.34
CA SER A 166 2.15 -16.41 -12.34
C SER A 166 3.17 -16.69 -13.44
N ILE A 167 4.00 -17.71 -13.24
CA ILE A 167 5.04 -18.09 -14.22
C ILE A 167 4.99 -19.59 -14.42
N ARG A 168 4.98 -20.03 -15.68
CA ARG A 168 5.11 -21.43 -16.05
C ARG A 168 6.17 -21.59 -17.14
N ALA A 169 7.21 -22.37 -16.86
CA ALA A 169 8.26 -22.72 -17.80
C ALA A 169 8.03 -24.16 -18.30
N ARG A 170 7.44 -24.28 -19.48
CA ARG A 170 7.08 -25.57 -20.08
C ARG A 170 8.26 -26.25 -20.73
N TYR A 171 8.35 -27.57 -20.60
CA TYR A 171 9.45 -28.40 -21.16
C TYR A 171 10.84 -27.99 -20.70
N LEU A 172 10.92 -27.34 -19.51
CA LEU A 172 12.18 -26.85 -18.96
C LEU A 172 13.13 -28.00 -18.66
N THR A 173 12.63 -29.10 -18.04
CA THR A 173 13.43 -30.28 -17.72
C THR A 173 13.89 -31.05 -18.95
N GLU A 174 13.15 -31.03 -20.04
CA GLU A 174 13.55 -31.63 -21.32
C GLU A 174 14.75 -30.93 -21.94
N ARG A 175 14.75 -29.60 -21.86
CA ARG A 175 15.84 -28.77 -22.40
C ARG A 175 17.04 -28.66 -21.47
N TYR A 176 16.80 -28.52 -20.19
CA TYR A 176 17.80 -28.35 -19.14
C TYR A 176 17.52 -29.34 -18.01
N ALA A 177 18.07 -30.57 -18.12
CA ALA A 177 17.86 -31.60 -17.10
C ALA A 177 18.09 -31.06 -15.67
N ASP A 178 17.18 -31.40 -14.77
CA ASP A 178 17.24 -31.02 -13.37
C ASP A 178 18.34 -31.72 -12.64
N LYS A 179 19.43 -31.77 -12.68
CA LYS A 179 20.52 -32.46 -12.00
C LYS A 179 20.35 -32.66 -10.47
N GLY A 180 19.13 -32.53 -9.96
CA GLY A 180 18.81 -32.58 -8.53
C GLY A 180 19.04 -31.24 -7.80
N GLU A 181 19.24 -30.15 -8.55
CA GLU A 181 19.48 -28.82 -7.99
C GLU A 181 18.20 -27.97 -7.88
N GLY A 182 17.13 -28.38 -8.58
CA GLY A 182 15.87 -27.65 -8.67
C GLY A 182 15.95 -26.37 -9.52
N TYR A 183 14.78 -25.82 -9.82
CA TYR A 183 14.66 -24.56 -10.57
C TYR A 183 14.20 -23.41 -9.65
N THR A 184 14.58 -22.19 -10.01
CA THR A 184 14.19 -20.98 -9.29
C THR A 184 13.89 -19.87 -10.30
N PHE A 185 12.80 -19.16 -10.07
CA PHE A 185 12.50 -17.90 -10.76
C PHE A 185 12.93 -16.71 -9.89
N ILE A 186 13.49 -15.70 -10.52
CA ILE A 186 13.73 -14.39 -9.91
C ILE A 186 13.12 -13.34 -10.85
N VAL A 187 12.21 -12.53 -10.30
CA VAL A 187 11.57 -11.43 -11.04
C VAL A 187 12.20 -10.13 -10.62
N LYS A 188 12.69 -9.37 -11.58
CA LYS A 188 13.34 -8.05 -11.41
C LYS A 188 12.61 -6.97 -12.20
N GLY A 189 13.05 -5.73 -12.08
CA GLY A 189 12.54 -4.59 -12.85
C GLY A 189 11.51 -3.75 -12.12
N THR A 190 11.31 -3.97 -10.81
CA THR A 190 10.55 -3.05 -9.97
C THR A 190 11.44 -2.52 -8.85
N GLY A 191 11.14 -1.32 -8.34
CA GLY A 191 11.87 -0.77 -7.20
C GLY A 191 11.58 -1.50 -5.88
N SER A 192 12.47 -1.36 -4.90
CA SER A 192 12.38 -2.00 -3.58
C SER A 192 11.61 -1.18 -2.55
N GLU A 193 11.15 0.00 -2.89
CA GLU A 193 10.43 0.91 -2.00
C GLU A 193 9.18 1.45 -2.67
N MET A 194 8.16 1.74 -1.87
CA MET A 194 6.96 2.44 -2.31
C MET A 194 6.68 3.60 -1.36
N ASN A 195 6.58 4.82 -1.89
CA ASN A 195 6.28 5.99 -1.07
C ASN A 195 4.78 6.13 -0.80
N PHE A 196 4.43 7.03 0.12
CA PHE A 196 3.03 7.27 0.48
C PHE A 196 2.23 8.08 -0.57
N MET A 197 2.87 8.45 -1.68
CA MET A 197 2.19 8.93 -2.90
C MET A 197 1.77 7.76 -3.82
N GLY A 198 2.05 6.51 -3.44
CA GLY A 198 1.76 5.31 -4.24
C GLY A 198 2.75 5.06 -5.38
N LYS A 199 3.95 5.67 -5.34
CA LYS A 199 4.98 5.52 -6.37
C LYS A 199 6.06 4.55 -5.93
N VAL A 200 6.41 3.64 -6.83
CA VAL A 200 7.53 2.72 -6.65
C VAL A 200 8.84 3.46 -6.86
N SER A 201 9.85 3.11 -6.08
CA SER A 201 11.18 3.72 -6.11
C SER A 201 12.20 2.78 -5.45
N GLY A 202 13.43 3.26 -5.26
CA GLY A 202 14.50 2.49 -4.64
C GLY A 202 15.33 1.72 -5.66
N GLU A 203 16.15 0.81 -5.16
CA GLU A 203 16.98 -0.06 -6.00
C GLU A 203 16.13 -1.15 -6.65
N ASP A 204 16.61 -1.72 -7.75
CA ASP A 204 15.95 -2.84 -8.41
C ASP A 204 15.80 -4.02 -7.46
N SER A 205 14.60 -4.57 -7.36
CA SER A 205 14.26 -5.67 -6.47
C SER A 205 14.30 -7.00 -7.21
N GLY A 206 14.85 -8.04 -6.57
CA GLY A 206 14.72 -9.41 -7.04
C GLY A 206 13.68 -10.16 -6.19
N TYR A 207 12.49 -10.42 -6.73
CA TYR A 207 11.50 -11.28 -6.06
C TYR A 207 11.77 -12.75 -6.36
N LYS A 208 11.84 -13.54 -5.30
CA LYS A 208 12.04 -14.99 -5.38
C LYS A 208 10.75 -15.70 -4.93
N PRO A 209 9.80 -15.98 -5.84
CA PRO A 209 8.58 -16.71 -5.50
C PRO A 209 8.88 -18.19 -5.24
N LEU A 210 7.92 -18.86 -4.59
CA LEU A 210 7.93 -20.32 -4.51
C LEU A 210 7.96 -20.90 -5.93
N THR A 211 8.92 -21.77 -6.21
CA THR A 211 9.01 -22.48 -7.49
C THR A 211 8.76 -23.96 -7.26
N LEU A 212 7.87 -24.56 -8.03
CA LEU A 212 7.48 -25.95 -7.99
C LEU A 212 7.79 -26.62 -9.34
N THR A 213 7.88 -27.93 -9.36
CA THR A 213 8.00 -28.74 -10.58
C THR A 213 6.86 -29.74 -10.59
N ASP A 214 6.13 -29.82 -11.70
CA ASP A 214 5.05 -30.79 -11.85
C ASP A 214 5.56 -32.16 -12.33
N GLY A 215 4.66 -33.17 -12.40
CA GLY A 215 5.00 -34.51 -12.84
C GLY A 215 5.34 -34.63 -14.35
N GLN A 216 5.14 -33.55 -15.13
CA GLN A 216 5.47 -33.47 -16.55
C GLN A 216 6.82 -32.77 -16.79
N GLY A 217 7.45 -32.28 -15.71
CA GLY A 217 8.75 -31.63 -15.78
C GLY A 217 8.67 -30.12 -16.11
N ASP A 218 7.50 -29.51 -16.07
CA ASP A 218 7.35 -28.06 -16.10
C ASP A 218 7.75 -27.48 -14.75
N ALA A 219 8.45 -26.36 -14.75
CA ALA A 219 8.67 -25.55 -13.55
C ALA A 219 7.65 -24.41 -13.53
N TYR A 220 7.07 -24.13 -12.37
CA TYR A 220 6.09 -23.05 -12.24
C TYR A 220 6.15 -22.34 -10.88
N ALA A 221 5.82 -21.06 -10.89
CA ALA A 221 5.49 -20.28 -9.70
C ALA A 221 3.98 -20.03 -9.70
N PRO A 222 3.25 -20.55 -8.70
CA PRO A 222 1.83 -20.26 -8.55
C PRO A 222 1.62 -18.74 -8.35
N PRO A 223 0.40 -18.20 -8.46
CA PRO A 223 0.14 -16.78 -8.34
C PRO A 223 0.79 -16.15 -7.12
N PHE A 224 1.56 -15.11 -7.32
CA PHE A 224 2.25 -14.32 -6.30
C PHE A 224 2.15 -12.83 -6.62
N ARG A 225 2.60 -11.96 -5.70
CA ARG A 225 2.41 -10.52 -5.81
C ARG A 225 3.74 -9.78 -5.69
N ILE A 226 3.87 -8.70 -6.48
CA ILE A 226 5.03 -7.81 -6.46
C ILE A 226 4.56 -6.35 -6.44
N PHE A 227 5.46 -5.41 -6.22
CA PHE A 227 5.17 -4.02 -6.53
C PHE A 227 4.95 -3.85 -8.03
N PRO A 228 4.00 -3.01 -8.45
CA PRO A 228 3.72 -2.82 -9.87
C PRO A 228 4.88 -2.12 -10.59
N THR A 229 4.94 -2.33 -11.90
CA THR A 229 5.76 -1.49 -12.79
C THR A 229 5.05 -0.17 -13.08
N GLU A 230 5.79 0.92 -13.15
CA GLU A 230 5.28 2.19 -13.67
C GLU A 230 5.17 2.15 -15.21
N LYS A 231 4.47 3.12 -15.78
CA LYS A 231 4.27 3.18 -17.23
C LYS A 231 5.61 3.34 -17.97
N GLY A 232 5.92 2.35 -18.79
CA GLY A 232 7.17 2.30 -19.58
C GLY A 232 8.29 1.52 -18.91
N GLU A 233 8.09 1.03 -17.67
CA GLU A 233 8.97 0.07 -17.04
C GLU A 233 8.56 -1.35 -17.38
N CYS A 234 9.50 -2.29 -17.30
CA CYS A 234 9.28 -3.70 -17.59
C CYS A 234 9.92 -4.57 -16.51
N ILE A 235 9.38 -5.78 -16.37
CA ILE A 235 9.98 -6.80 -15.53
C ILE A 235 10.87 -7.74 -16.36
N GLU A 236 11.80 -8.39 -15.67
CA GLU A 236 12.63 -9.45 -16.19
C GLU A 236 12.39 -10.71 -15.38
N VAL A 237 12.20 -11.84 -16.06
CA VAL A 237 12.10 -13.16 -15.43
C VAL A 237 13.40 -13.91 -15.67
N GLU A 238 14.21 -14.07 -14.65
CA GLU A 238 15.41 -14.89 -14.66
C GLU A 238 15.07 -16.31 -14.19
N ILE A 239 15.55 -17.31 -14.92
CA ILE A 239 15.38 -18.73 -14.60
C ILE A 239 16.73 -19.32 -14.26
N TYR A 240 16.79 -19.96 -13.11
CA TYR A 240 17.98 -20.61 -12.59
C TYR A 240 17.78 -22.11 -12.41
N ARG A 241 18.89 -22.87 -12.52
CA ARG A 241 19.03 -24.24 -12.03
C ARG A 241 20.15 -24.21 -10.98
N GLY A 242 19.82 -24.44 -9.73
CA GLY A 242 20.76 -24.17 -8.63
C GLY A 242 21.27 -22.74 -8.67
N GLN A 243 22.56 -22.57 -8.91
CA GLN A 243 23.22 -21.24 -9.06
C GLN A 243 23.44 -20.85 -10.52
N GLU A 244 23.18 -21.72 -11.48
CA GLU A 244 23.38 -21.47 -12.91
C GLU A 244 22.17 -20.72 -13.49
N LYS A 245 22.39 -19.51 -14.00
CA LYS A 245 21.36 -18.80 -14.75
C LYS A 245 21.19 -19.40 -16.14
N LEU A 246 20.02 -19.93 -16.44
CA LEU A 246 19.69 -20.56 -17.70
C LEU A 246 19.28 -19.54 -18.78
N CYS A 247 18.41 -18.62 -18.42
CA CYS A 247 17.96 -17.56 -19.33
C CYS A 247 17.37 -16.38 -18.58
N THR A 248 17.15 -15.30 -19.32
CA THR A 248 16.37 -14.11 -18.91
C THR A 248 15.31 -13.85 -19.97
N VAL A 249 14.08 -13.63 -19.54
CA VAL A 249 12.94 -13.32 -20.42
C VAL A 249 12.46 -11.91 -20.05
N THR A 250 12.36 -11.04 -21.07
CA THR A 250 12.02 -9.61 -20.92
C THR A 250 10.88 -9.17 -21.81
N HIS A 251 10.55 -9.98 -22.85
CA HIS A 251 9.53 -9.68 -23.84
C HIS A 251 8.67 -10.91 -24.13
N ASP A 252 7.46 -10.68 -24.59
CA ASP A 252 6.58 -11.71 -25.14
C ASP A 252 6.96 -12.07 -26.60
N GLU A 253 6.20 -12.98 -27.22
CA GLU A 253 6.43 -13.39 -28.62
C GLU A 253 6.13 -12.26 -29.62
N GLN A 254 5.33 -11.25 -29.27
CA GLN A 254 5.07 -10.04 -30.05
C GLN A 254 6.12 -8.94 -29.83
N GLN A 255 7.20 -9.24 -29.11
CA GLN A 255 8.23 -8.28 -28.74
C GLN A 255 7.72 -7.12 -27.84
N GLN A 256 6.62 -7.34 -27.12
CA GLN A 256 6.17 -6.40 -26.13
C GLN A 256 6.91 -6.67 -24.80
N PRO A 257 7.37 -5.63 -24.10
CA PRO A 257 8.05 -5.80 -22.81
C PRO A 257 7.08 -6.37 -21.77
N LEU A 258 7.58 -7.27 -20.93
CA LEU A 258 6.82 -7.81 -19.82
C LEU A 258 6.54 -6.71 -18.80
N CYS A 259 5.31 -6.58 -18.33
CA CYS A 259 4.95 -5.60 -17.31
C CYS A 259 4.02 -6.21 -16.25
N ALA A 260 4.04 -5.61 -15.07
CA ALA A 260 3.22 -5.99 -13.92
C ALA A 260 2.36 -4.79 -13.50
N ALA A 261 1.13 -4.72 -14.04
CA ALA A 261 0.24 -3.59 -13.78
C ALA A 261 -0.45 -3.72 -12.42
N ALA A 262 -0.59 -2.60 -11.70
CA ALA A 262 -1.31 -2.54 -10.43
C ALA A 262 -2.74 -3.09 -10.58
N GLY A 263 -3.17 -3.93 -9.62
CA GLY A 263 -4.51 -4.51 -9.60
C GLY A 263 -4.83 -5.49 -10.75
N LYS A 264 -3.81 -5.92 -11.51
CA LYS A 264 -3.96 -6.90 -12.60
C LYS A 264 -3.19 -8.18 -12.29
N GLN A 265 -3.65 -9.30 -12.85
CA GLN A 265 -2.93 -10.56 -12.88
C GLN A 265 -2.26 -10.70 -14.24
N THR A 266 -0.96 -10.99 -14.26
CA THR A 266 -0.18 -11.27 -15.48
C THR A 266 0.32 -12.71 -15.43
N ASP A 267 -0.14 -13.54 -16.35
CA ASP A 267 0.28 -14.93 -16.48
C ASP A 267 1.32 -15.03 -17.58
N ILE A 268 2.49 -15.57 -17.25
CA ILE A 268 3.65 -15.68 -18.14
C ILE A 268 3.94 -17.17 -18.40
N GLU A 269 3.69 -17.62 -19.62
CA GLU A 269 4.06 -18.97 -20.06
C GLU A 269 5.31 -18.88 -20.95
N ILE A 270 6.35 -19.64 -20.58
CA ILE A 270 7.65 -19.69 -21.28
C ILE A 270 7.83 -21.09 -21.84
N ASP A 271 7.87 -21.24 -23.17
CA ASP A 271 7.92 -22.52 -23.86
C ASP A 271 9.34 -22.82 -24.38
N PHE A 272 9.93 -23.87 -23.87
CA PHE A 272 11.28 -24.32 -24.17
C PHE A 272 11.41 -25.39 -25.28
N ARG A 273 10.29 -25.78 -25.92
CA ARG A 273 10.32 -26.75 -27.03
C ARG A 273 11.07 -26.25 -28.25
N TYR A 274 11.06 -24.95 -28.47
CA TYR A 274 11.61 -24.33 -29.67
C TYR A 274 13.08 -23.99 -29.53
N ALA A 275 13.80 -23.84 -30.64
CA ALA A 275 15.20 -23.42 -30.63
C ALA A 275 15.35 -22.04 -29.97
N GLU A 276 14.44 -21.12 -30.26
CA GLU A 276 14.27 -19.86 -29.56
C GLU A 276 13.15 -20.01 -28.52
N VAL A 277 13.35 -19.51 -27.32
CA VAL A 277 12.36 -19.53 -26.27
C VAL A 277 11.20 -18.63 -26.65
N ARG A 278 9.98 -19.15 -26.54
CA ARG A 278 8.76 -18.38 -26.80
C ARG A 278 8.09 -18.01 -25.48
N THR A 279 7.60 -16.80 -25.38
CA THR A 279 6.93 -16.30 -24.17
C THR A 279 5.55 -15.78 -24.54
N PHE A 280 4.54 -16.34 -23.86
CA PHE A 280 3.14 -15.94 -23.99
C PHE A 280 2.74 -15.21 -22.74
N VAL A 281 2.04 -14.10 -22.90
CA VAL A 281 1.59 -13.28 -21.77
C VAL A 281 0.08 -13.06 -21.87
N THR A 282 -0.61 -13.34 -20.77
CA THR A 282 -2.04 -13.06 -20.62
C THR A 282 -2.20 -12.11 -19.43
N VAL A 283 -2.90 -10.99 -19.64
CA VAL A 283 -3.22 -10.04 -18.56
C VAL A 283 -4.72 -10.13 -18.30
N LEU A 284 -5.07 -10.48 -17.06
CA LEU A 284 -6.45 -10.66 -16.61
C LEU A 284 -6.82 -9.62 -15.55
N PRO A 285 -8.09 -9.24 -15.43
CA PRO A 285 -8.59 -8.58 -14.24
C PRO A 285 -8.32 -9.46 -13.02
N TRP A 286 -8.00 -8.83 -11.88
CA TRP A 286 -7.76 -9.57 -10.66
C TRP A 286 -9.07 -10.15 -10.12
N GLY A 287 -9.20 -11.46 -10.02
CA GLY A 287 -10.39 -12.15 -9.55
C GLY A 287 -10.94 -13.20 -10.52
N GLU A 288 -10.50 -13.18 -11.79
CA GLU A 288 -10.88 -14.20 -12.77
C GLU A 288 -9.93 -15.41 -12.82
N VAL A 289 -9.04 -15.54 -11.86
CA VAL A 289 -8.21 -16.76 -11.75
C VAL A 289 -9.14 -17.87 -11.25
N GLU A 290 -9.72 -18.64 -12.16
CA GLU A 290 -10.28 -19.94 -11.84
C GLU A 290 -9.14 -20.78 -11.25
N GLN A 291 -9.23 -21.07 -9.96
CA GLN A 291 -8.42 -22.12 -9.38
C GLN A 291 -8.91 -23.43 -10.02
N GLU A 292 -8.27 -23.87 -11.09
CA GLU A 292 -8.35 -25.27 -11.48
C GLU A 292 -7.76 -26.10 -10.31
N THR A 293 -8.64 -26.44 -9.40
CA THR A 293 -8.36 -27.46 -8.39
C THR A 293 -8.39 -28.80 -9.10
N GLU A 294 -7.29 -29.21 -9.68
CA GLU A 294 -7.14 -30.61 -10.07
C GLU A 294 -7.21 -31.45 -8.80
N MET A 295 -8.32 -32.22 -8.72
CA MET A 295 -8.51 -33.28 -7.73
C MET A 295 -7.66 -34.53 -8.10
#